data_76b75872e284d889f01ed4d01536700c
#
_entry.id   76b75872e284d889f01ed4d01536700c
#
_cell.length_a   1.000
_cell.length_b   1.000
_cell.length_c   1.000
_cell.angle_alpha   90.00
_cell.angle_beta   90.00
_cell.angle_gamma   90.00
#
_symmetry.space_group_name_H-M   'P 1'
#
loop_
_entity.id
_entity.type
_entity.pdbx_description
1 polymer ?
#
loop_
_entity_poly.entity_id
_entity_poly.type
_entity_poly.pdbx_seq_one_letter_code
_entity_poly.pdbx_strand_id
1 'polypeptide(L)'
;EDPEYKNISLDFFGTDIIQSVGVNKAFNAGGISDVGGATIDIVSKELIGSGNLNIGLSGGLNTQTVTADFLKQDGVNLLGFATTTEPADENNWGFKNKLDPSKQSLQINRSYSISGGKRFHIGKDRNPLSFFLTAGHTTDYQFTDETIRNTTTSGTIYKDMTGKKYTENISQLALANVDYDMQNRHHVS
;
A
#
# COMPACT_ATOMS: atom_id res chain seq x y z
N GLU A 1 -10.08 3.00 -9.80
CA GLU A 1 -10.27 2.44 -11.17
C GLU A 1 -9.78 3.47 -12.18
N ASP A 2 -8.93 3.06 -13.10
CA ASP A 2 -8.61 3.87 -14.27
C ASP A 2 -9.82 3.82 -15.23
N PRO A 3 -10.55 4.92 -15.45
CA PRO A 3 -11.76 4.90 -16.25
C PRO A 3 -11.49 4.58 -17.73
N GLU A 4 -10.26 4.75 -18.19
CA GLU A 4 -9.88 4.52 -19.59
C GLU A 4 -9.48 3.05 -19.83
N TYR A 5 -8.86 2.41 -18.87
CA TYR A 5 -8.36 1.02 -19.01
C TYR A 5 -9.07 0.01 -18.12
N LYS A 6 -9.93 0.44 -17.20
CA LYS A 6 -10.64 -0.40 -16.22
C LYS A 6 -9.72 -1.35 -15.42
N ASN A 7 -8.48 -0.94 -15.24
CA ASN A 7 -7.49 -1.72 -14.52
C ASN A 7 -7.58 -1.43 -13.02
N ILE A 8 -7.67 -2.48 -12.23
CA ILE A 8 -7.53 -2.40 -10.78
C ILE A 8 -6.08 -2.76 -10.45
N SER A 9 -5.35 -1.84 -9.83
CA SER A 9 -4.02 -2.16 -9.32
C SER A 9 -4.14 -3.07 -8.10
N LEU A 10 -3.56 -4.28 -8.19
CA LEU A 10 -3.48 -5.20 -7.05
C LEU A 10 -2.49 -4.73 -5.98
N ASP A 11 -1.70 -3.71 -6.27
CA ASP A 11 -0.75 -3.11 -5.32
C ASP A 11 -1.43 -2.45 -4.11
N PHE A 12 -2.74 -2.16 -4.22
CA PHE A 12 -3.54 -1.72 -3.08
C PHE A 12 -3.70 -2.79 -1.99
N PHE A 13 -3.52 -4.06 -2.37
CA PHE A 13 -3.67 -5.17 -1.45
C PHE A 13 -2.29 -5.69 -1.04
N GLY A 14 -1.79 -5.23 0.08
CA GLY A 14 -0.53 -5.74 0.62
C GLY A 14 -0.63 -7.22 0.99
N THR A 15 0.43 -7.97 0.76
CA THR A 15 0.49 -9.41 1.09
C THR A 15 0.27 -9.69 2.58
N ASP A 16 0.44 -8.69 3.42
CA ASP A 16 0.24 -8.81 4.87
C ASP A 16 -1.22 -9.00 5.27
N ILE A 17 -2.17 -8.55 4.42
CA ILE A 17 -3.61 -8.69 4.69
C ILE A 17 -4.27 -9.79 3.87
N ILE A 18 -3.62 -10.34 2.85
CA ILE A 18 -4.20 -11.33 1.96
C ILE A 18 -3.96 -12.73 2.53
N GLN A 19 -5.03 -13.51 2.66
CA GLN A 19 -4.98 -14.94 2.95
C GLN A 19 -4.86 -15.75 1.67
N SER A 20 -5.72 -15.45 0.69
CA SER A 20 -5.71 -16.13 -0.60
C SER A 20 -6.23 -15.23 -1.72
N VAL A 21 -5.80 -15.51 -2.94
CA VAL A 21 -6.29 -14.87 -4.16
C VAL A 21 -6.81 -15.96 -5.07
N GLY A 22 -8.12 -15.94 -5.32
CA GLY A 22 -8.78 -16.79 -6.30
C GLY A 22 -8.85 -16.09 -7.66
N VAL A 23 -8.44 -16.75 -8.73
CA VAL A 23 -8.59 -16.23 -10.10
C VAL A 23 -9.49 -17.18 -10.88
N ASN A 24 -10.68 -16.72 -11.21
CA ASN A 24 -11.63 -17.48 -12.01
C ASN A 24 -11.71 -16.89 -13.43
N LYS A 25 -11.24 -17.66 -14.40
CA LYS A 25 -11.22 -17.31 -15.83
C LYS A 25 -12.42 -17.87 -16.61
N ALA A 26 -13.22 -18.70 -15.97
CA ALA A 26 -14.40 -19.28 -16.59
C ALA A 26 -15.65 -18.48 -16.22
N PHE A 27 -16.59 -18.39 -17.15
CA PHE A 27 -17.90 -17.82 -16.86
C PHE A 27 -18.60 -18.65 -15.79
N ASN A 28 -19.08 -17.97 -14.75
CA ASN A 28 -19.88 -18.59 -13.70
C ASN A 28 -21.24 -17.87 -13.63
N ALA A 29 -22.32 -18.64 -13.71
CA ALA A 29 -23.69 -18.12 -13.67
C ALA A 29 -24.05 -17.38 -12.36
N GLY A 30 -23.30 -17.59 -11.28
CA GLY A 30 -23.42 -16.88 -10.02
C GLY A 30 -22.57 -15.60 -9.92
N GLY A 31 -21.76 -15.30 -10.92
CA GLY A 31 -20.91 -14.12 -10.98
C GLY A 31 -21.58 -12.90 -11.62
N ILE A 32 -20.86 -11.79 -11.62
CA ILE A 32 -21.31 -10.55 -12.27
C ILE A 32 -21.35 -10.77 -13.78
N SER A 33 -22.46 -10.46 -14.43
CA SER A 33 -22.71 -10.75 -15.85
C SER A 33 -21.85 -9.94 -16.84
N ASP A 34 -21.18 -8.89 -16.39
CA ASP A 34 -20.36 -7.98 -17.22
C ASP A 34 -18.85 -8.22 -17.06
N VAL A 35 -18.43 -9.46 -16.89
CA VAL A 35 -17.02 -9.82 -16.74
C VAL A 35 -16.46 -10.29 -18.08
N GLY A 36 -15.66 -9.45 -18.70
CA GLY A 36 -14.99 -9.73 -19.98
C GLY A 36 -13.60 -10.36 -19.90
N GLY A 37 -13.24 -11.03 -18.79
CA GLY A 37 -11.89 -11.57 -18.65
C GLY A 37 -11.75 -12.57 -17.52
N ALA A 38 -11.41 -12.10 -16.33
CA ALA A 38 -11.27 -12.93 -15.14
C ALA A 38 -11.89 -12.23 -13.92
N THR A 39 -12.47 -13.01 -13.02
CA THR A 39 -12.85 -12.54 -11.70
C THR A 39 -11.70 -12.84 -10.72
N ILE A 40 -11.28 -11.82 -9.99
CA ILE A 40 -10.27 -11.94 -8.93
C ILE A 40 -11.01 -11.82 -7.60
N ASP A 41 -10.93 -12.87 -6.80
CA ASP A 41 -11.49 -12.93 -5.46
C ASP A 41 -10.34 -12.87 -4.44
N ILE A 42 -10.38 -11.85 -3.57
CA ILE A 42 -9.34 -11.61 -2.58
C ILE A 42 -9.93 -11.86 -1.20
N VAL A 43 -9.42 -12.90 -0.55
CA VAL A 43 -9.81 -13.25 0.82
C VAL A 43 -8.78 -12.66 1.78
N SER A 44 -9.26 -11.85 2.73
CA SER A 44 -8.43 -11.27 3.78
C SER A 44 -8.04 -12.30 4.83
N LYS A 45 -6.92 -12.04 5.53
CA LYS A 45 -6.49 -12.87 6.67
C LYS A 45 -7.48 -12.77 7.81
N GLU A 46 -7.74 -13.91 8.39
CA GLU A 46 -8.56 -14.09 9.60
C GLU A 46 -7.73 -14.67 10.73
N LEU A 47 -8.27 -14.64 11.94
CA LEU A 47 -7.66 -15.28 13.09
C LEU A 47 -7.71 -16.79 12.98
N ILE A 48 -6.55 -17.43 12.89
CA ILE A 48 -6.40 -18.87 12.93
C ILE A 48 -6.09 -19.30 14.38
N GLY A 49 -6.93 -20.15 14.97
CA GLY A 49 -6.73 -20.67 16.33
C GLY A 49 -7.33 -19.79 17.43
N SER A 50 -6.73 -19.83 18.62
CA SER A 50 -7.23 -19.14 19.82
C SER A 50 -6.67 -17.73 20.01
N GLY A 51 -5.54 -17.45 19.40
CA GLY A 51 -4.87 -16.15 19.44
C GLY A 51 -3.43 -16.24 18.95
N ASN A 52 -2.96 -15.16 18.38
CA ASN A 52 -1.58 -14.97 17.94
C ASN A 52 -1.18 -13.49 18.02
N LEU A 53 0.11 -13.23 18.05
CA LEU A 53 0.70 -11.91 17.91
C LEU A 53 2.01 -12.05 17.15
N ASN A 54 2.14 -11.32 16.04
CA ASN A 54 3.36 -11.25 15.24
C ASN A 54 3.77 -9.79 15.12
N ILE A 55 5.05 -9.55 15.31
CA ILE A 55 5.68 -8.24 15.13
C ILE A 55 6.83 -8.42 14.16
N GLY A 56 6.78 -7.67 13.06
CA GLY A 56 7.82 -7.68 12.03
C GLY A 56 8.56 -6.34 12.01
N LEU A 57 9.88 -6.43 11.93
CA LEU A 57 10.76 -5.29 11.74
C LEU A 57 11.75 -5.67 10.66
N SER A 58 11.88 -4.85 9.63
CA SER A 58 12.91 -5.03 8.63
C SER A 58 13.54 -3.70 8.23
N GLY A 59 14.79 -3.77 7.80
CA GLY A 59 15.53 -2.63 7.30
C GLY A 59 16.50 -3.06 6.21
N GLY A 60 16.75 -2.17 5.27
CA GLY A 60 17.64 -2.40 4.13
C GLY A 60 18.28 -1.12 3.65
N LEU A 61 19.41 -1.26 2.97
CA LEU A 61 20.11 -0.17 2.33
C LEU A 61 20.18 -0.44 0.82
N ASN A 62 19.78 0.53 0.05
CA ASN A 62 20.03 0.53 -1.37
C ASN A 62 21.34 1.30 -1.63
N THR A 63 22.36 0.62 -2.12
CA THR A 63 23.68 1.24 -2.35
C THR A 63 23.62 2.42 -3.32
N GLN A 64 22.72 2.39 -4.30
CA GLN A 64 22.52 3.49 -5.23
C GLN A 64 21.93 4.73 -4.56
N THR A 65 21.04 4.56 -3.59
CA THR A 65 20.44 5.70 -2.86
C THR A 65 21.36 6.25 -1.79
N VAL A 66 22.16 5.40 -1.14
CA VAL A 66 23.07 5.81 -0.07
C VAL A 66 24.28 6.58 -0.62
N THR A 67 24.75 6.22 -1.82
CA THR A 67 25.89 6.89 -2.47
C THR A 67 25.48 8.12 -3.27
N ALA A 68 24.20 8.27 -3.63
CA ALA A 68 23.70 9.46 -4.29
C ALA A 68 23.42 10.57 -3.26
N ASP A 69 23.64 11.83 -3.67
CA ASP A 69 23.08 12.98 -2.97
C ASP A 69 21.55 12.94 -3.14
N PHE A 70 20.86 12.20 -2.28
CA PHE A 70 19.42 12.01 -2.42
C PHE A 70 18.67 13.32 -2.16
N LEU A 71 17.83 13.70 -3.11
CA LEU A 71 17.02 14.90 -3.03
C LEU A 71 15.60 14.55 -2.59
N LYS A 72 15.12 15.22 -1.55
CA LYS A 72 13.76 15.09 -1.04
C LYS A 72 13.05 16.43 -1.07
N GLN A 73 11.79 16.41 -1.48
CA GLN A 73 10.91 17.56 -1.39
C GLN A 73 10.28 17.63 0.00
N ASP A 74 10.26 18.82 0.59
CA ASP A 74 9.57 19.07 1.86
C ASP A 74 8.05 19.04 1.67
N GLY A 75 7.31 18.85 2.77
CA GLY A 75 5.84 18.94 2.77
C GLY A 75 5.12 17.64 3.12
N VAL A 76 5.89 16.60 3.42
CA VAL A 76 5.34 15.28 3.83
C VAL A 76 5.96 14.89 5.18
N ASN A 77 5.14 14.43 6.12
CA ASN A 77 5.61 13.91 7.40
C ASN A 77 6.17 12.47 7.25
N LEU A 78 6.68 11.90 8.34
CA LEU A 78 7.25 10.54 8.37
C LEU A 78 6.24 9.45 7.98
N LEU A 79 4.95 9.74 8.12
CA LEU A 79 3.88 8.82 7.76
C LEU A 79 3.37 9.03 6.33
N GLY A 80 3.96 9.92 5.55
CA GLY A 80 3.55 10.13 4.16
C GLY A 80 2.37 11.09 3.99
N PHE A 81 1.86 11.68 5.08
CA PHE A 81 0.78 12.66 4.99
C PHE A 81 1.33 14.06 4.71
N ALA A 82 0.63 14.78 3.84
CA ALA A 82 0.95 16.17 3.58
C ALA A 82 0.82 17.01 4.85
N THR A 83 1.81 17.88 5.10
CA THR A 83 1.74 18.86 6.16
C THR A 83 1.09 20.13 5.62
N THR A 84 -0.17 20.34 5.96
CA THR A 84 -0.89 21.58 5.66
C THR A 84 -0.76 22.56 6.82
N THR A 85 -0.64 23.84 6.51
CA THR A 85 -0.85 24.90 7.50
C THR A 85 -2.28 25.39 7.31
N GLU A 86 -3.06 25.49 8.38
CA GLU A 86 -4.38 26.13 8.30
C GLU A 86 -4.21 27.51 7.66
N PRO A 87 -4.99 27.83 6.62
CA PRO A 87 -4.90 29.12 5.98
C PRO A 87 -5.35 30.20 6.97
N ALA A 88 -4.60 31.30 7.02
CA ALA A 88 -5.02 32.50 7.74
C ALA A 88 -6.26 33.16 7.10
N ASP A 89 -6.58 32.77 5.86
CA ASP A 89 -7.72 33.21 5.07
C ASP A 89 -8.21 32.03 4.24
N GLU A 90 -9.53 31.83 4.14
CA GLU A 90 -10.17 30.74 3.40
C GLU A 90 -9.77 30.68 1.90
N ASN A 91 -9.27 31.76 1.36
CA ASN A 91 -8.82 31.87 -0.03
C ASN A 91 -7.29 31.69 -0.23
N ASN A 92 -6.55 31.50 0.84
CA ASN A 92 -5.08 31.43 0.76
C ASN A 92 -4.54 30.18 1.47
N TRP A 93 -4.61 29.06 0.76
CA TRP A 93 -4.06 27.78 1.22
C TRP A 93 -2.53 27.76 1.09
N GLY A 94 -1.84 27.75 2.20
CA GLY A 94 -0.39 27.59 2.25
C GLY A 94 -0.02 26.10 2.40
N PHE A 95 0.72 25.57 1.44
CA PHE A 95 1.37 24.27 1.59
C PHE A 95 2.81 24.50 2.02
N LYS A 96 3.32 23.71 2.97
CA LYS A 96 4.74 23.76 3.38
C LYS A 96 5.64 23.06 2.35
N ASN A 97 5.34 23.23 1.06
CA ASN A 97 6.11 22.66 -0.03
C ASN A 97 7.10 23.71 -0.53
N LYS A 98 8.37 23.33 -0.56
CA LYS A 98 9.40 24.10 -1.27
C LYS A 98 9.59 23.49 -2.63
N LEU A 99 9.71 24.34 -3.66
CA LEU A 99 10.05 23.89 -5.01
C LEU A 99 11.49 23.36 -5.09
N ASP A 100 12.38 23.90 -4.25
CA ASP A 100 13.75 23.46 -4.15
C ASP A 100 13.86 22.25 -3.21
N PRO A 101 14.28 21.08 -3.71
CA PRO A 101 14.45 19.91 -2.87
C PRO A 101 15.64 20.07 -1.93
N SER A 102 15.53 19.49 -0.74
CA SER A 102 16.62 19.42 0.23
C SER A 102 17.42 18.13 0.07
N LYS A 103 18.75 18.24 0.28
CA LYS A 103 19.59 17.04 0.31
C LYS A 103 19.37 16.27 1.60
N GLN A 104 19.18 14.98 1.46
CA GLN A 104 19.12 14.06 2.61
C GLN A 104 20.28 13.07 2.58
N SER A 105 20.94 12.90 3.69
CA SER A 105 21.96 11.86 3.89
C SER A 105 21.31 10.62 4.49
N LEU A 106 21.73 9.46 4.02
CA LEU A 106 21.37 8.15 4.55
C LEU A 106 19.87 7.79 4.41
N GLN A 107 19.53 7.20 3.27
CA GLN A 107 18.20 6.63 3.01
C GLN A 107 18.19 5.16 3.43
N ILE A 108 17.41 4.85 4.48
CA ILE A 108 17.24 3.50 4.99
C ILE A 108 15.82 3.03 4.65
N ASN A 109 15.72 1.98 3.85
CA ASN A 109 14.47 1.28 3.65
C ASN A 109 14.07 0.60 4.96
N ARG A 110 12.82 0.75 5.35
CA ARG A 110 12.32 0.25 6.63
C ARG A 110 10.90 -0.24 6.51
N SER A 111 10.59 -1.31 7.20
CA SER A 111 9.24 -1.83 7.29
C SER A 111 8.93 -2.24 8.73
N TYR A 112 7.75 -1.89 9.16
CA TYR A 112 7.19 -2.24 10.46
C TYR A 112 5.86 -2.92 10.23
N SER A 113 5.63 -4.07 10.86
CA SER A 113 4.34 -4.74 10.79
C SER A 113 3.95 -5.28 12.16
N ILE A 114 2.67 -5.25 12.42
CA ILE A 114 2.05 -5.90 13.57
C ILE A 114 0.81 -6.64 13.08
N SER A 115 0.67 -7.88 13.46
CA SER A 115 -0.57 -8.64 13.25
C SER A 115 -0.87 -9.51 14.44
N GLY A 116 -2.13 -9.60 14.80
CA GLY A 116 -2.53 -10.44 15.91
C GLY A 116 -4.03 -10.41 16.15
N GLY A 117 -4.48 -11.38 16.94
CA GLY A 117 -5.87 -11.50 17.27
C GLY A 117 -6.10 -12.38 18.48
N LYS A 118 -7.33 -12.38 18.94
CA LYS A 118 -7.80 -13.18 20.07
C LYS A 118 -9.21 -13.68 19.82
N ARG A 119 -9.45 -14.93 20.18
CA ARG A 119 -10.79 -15.54 20.20
C ARG A 119 -11.30 -15.58 21.62
N PHE A 120 -12.53 -15.13 21.80
CA PHE A 120 -13.28 -15.17 23.03
C PHE A 120 -14.52 -16.06 22.85
N HIS A 121 -15.07 -16.55 23.93
CA HIS A 121 -16.33 -17.27 23.93
C HIS A 121 -17.35 -16.50 24.75
N ILE A 122 -18.48 -16.14 24.12
CA ILE A 122 -19.48 -15.24 24.71
C ILE A 122 -20.78 -15.98 24.93
N GLY A 123 -21.49 -15.60 26.01
CA GLY A 123 -22.81 -16.08 26.35
C GLY A 123 -22.82 -17.50 26.95
N LYS A 124 -24.02 -17.98 27.20
CA LYS A 124 -24.25 -19.32 27.77
C LYS A 124 -23.86 -20.44 26.79
N ASP A 125 -24.05 -20.20 25.51
CA ASP A 125 -23.77 -21.16 24.45
C ASP A 125 -22.29 -21.12 24.00
N ARG A 126 -21.47 -20.31 24.67
CA ARG A 126 -20.02 -20.17 24.39
C ARG A 126 -19.69 -19.87 22.90
N ASN A 127 -20.50 -19.02 22.30
CA ASN A 127 -20.30 -18.62 20.90
C ASN A 127 -18.93 -17.96 20.70
N PRO A 128 -18.16 -18.36 19.70
CA PRO A 128 -16.86 -17.75 19.45
C PRO A 128 -17.01 -16.36 18.84
N LEU A 129 -16.29 -15.40 19.42
CA LEU A 129 -16.05 -14.05 18.88
C LEU A 129 -14.56 -13.90 18.67
N SER A 130 -14.15 -13.62 17.45
CA SER A 130 -12.76 -13.45 17.08
C SER A 130 -12.49 -12.00 16.64
N PHE A 131 -11.38 -11.46 17.08
CA PHE A 131 -10.82 -10.21 16.60
C PHE A 131 -9.46 -10.46 15.96
N PHE A 132 -9.23 -9.90 14.81
CA PHE A 132 -7.94 -9.90 14.16
C PHE A 132 -7.61 -8.50 13.67
N LEU A 133 -6.40 -8.05 13.95
CA LEU A 133 -5.87 -6.77 13.50
C LEU A 133 -4.54 -7.01 12.81
N THR A 134 -4.33 -6.39 11.67
CA THR A 134 -3.01 -6.25 11.05
C THR A 134 -2.78 -4.82 10.61
N ALA A 135 -1.56 -4.33 10.81
CA ALA A 135 -1.13 -3.02 10.35
C ALA A 135 0.32 -3.09 9.90
N GLY A 136 0.63 -2.35 8.85
CA GLY A 136 1.97 -2.26 8.29
C GLY A 136 2.31 -0.84 7.83
N HIS A 137 3.60 -0.52 7.91
CA HIS A 137 4.17 0.71 7.38
C HIS A 137 5.50 0.38 6.72
N THR A 138 5.67 0.79 5.47
CA THR A 138 6.89 0.59 4.69
C THR A 138 7.34 1.91 4.10
N THR A 139 8.64 2.18 4.16
CA THR A 139 9.28 3.29 3.48
C THR A 139 10.43 2.76 2.65
N ASP A 140 10.37 2.97 1.34
CA ASP A 140 11.39 2.55 0.39
C ASP A 140 11.92 3.74 -0.39
N TYR A 141 13.22 3.76 -0.58
CA TYR A 141 13.92 4.77 -1.36
C TYR A 141 14.52 4.17 -2.62
N GLN A 142 14.31 4.85 -3.73
CA GLN A 142 14.85 4.45 -5.03
C GLN A 142 15.50 5.64 -5.72
N PHE A 143 16.67 5.41 -6.30
CA PHE A 143 17.37 6.34 -7.18
C PHE A 143 17.47 5.71 -8.57
N THR A 144 17.17 6.49 -9.60
CA THR A 144 17.25 6.05 -10.99
C THR A 144 17.93 7.15 -11.83
N ASP A 145 19.00 6.79 -12.51
CA ASP A 145 19.53 7.58 -13.61
C ASP A 145 18.79 7.16 -14.89
N GLU A 146 18.20 8.10 -15.58
CA GLU A 146 17.43 7.84 -16.80
C GLU A 146 17.92 8.69 -17.96
N THR A 147 17.86 8.11 -19.16
CA THR A 147 18.06 8.84 -20.40
C THR A 147 16.78 8.78 -21.22
N ILE A 148 16.20 9.94 -21.49
CA ILE A 148 14.98 10.08 -22.28
C ILE A 148 15.39 10.57 -23.66
N ARG A 149 15.24 9.70 -24.67
CA ARG A 149 15.57 10.04 -26.05
C ARG A 149 14.37 9.79 -26.95
N ASN A 150 13.90 10.84 -27.59
CA ASN A 150 12.81 10.76 -28.54
C ASN A 150 13.36 11.05 -29.96
N THR A 151 12.95 10.20 -30.91
CA THR A 151 13.35 10.30 -32.30
C THR A 151 12.12 10.49 -33.20
N THR A 152 12.29 11.17 -34.30
CA THR A 152 11.30 11.22 -35.38
C THR A 152 11.25 9.89 -36.14
N THR A 153 10.26 9.69 -36.96
CA THR A 153 10.17 8.53 -37.86
C THR A 153 11.33 8.40 -38.83
N SER A 154 12.01 9.51 -39.12
CA SER A 154 13.24 9.58 -39.96
C SER A 154 14.51 9.31 -39.17
N GLY A 155 14.43 9.03 -37.87
CA GLY A 155 15.60 8.75 -37.02
C GLY A 155 16.27 9.97 -36.43
N THR A 156 15.78 11.17 -36.70
CA THR A 156 16.37 12.41 -36.14
C THR A 156 15.97 12.52 -34.65
N ILE A 157 16.97 12.69 -33.80
CA ILE A 157 16.78 12.93 -32.38
C ILE A 157 16.30 14.37 -32.18
N TYR A 158 15.13 14.56 -31.60
CA TYR A 158 14.60 15.88 -31.25
C TYR A 158 14.56 16.16 -29.75
N LYS A 159 14.75 15.12 -28.95
CA LYS A 159 14.85 15.23 -27.49
C LYS A 159 15.88 14.22 -26.99
N ASP A 160 16.91 14.69 -26.30
CA ASP A 160 17.95 13.91 -25.66
C ASP A 160 18.22 14.54 -24.28
N MET A 161 17.74 13.90 -23.24
CA MET A 161 17.82 14.43 -21.88
C MET A 161 18.28 13.34 -20.93
N THR A 162 19.16 13.69 -20.01
CA THR A 162 19.50 12.86 -18.87
C THR A 162 18.78 13.39 -17.64
N GLY A 163 18.14 12.51 -16.89
CA GLY A 163 17.39 12.81 -15.69
C GLY A 163 17.83 11.98 -14.51
N LYS A 164 17.68 12.53 -13.32
CA LYS A 164 17.85 11.81 -12.06
C LYS A 164 16.50 11.78 -11.35
N LYS A 165 16.00 10.59 -11.08
CA LYS A 165 14.74 10.39 -10.38
C LYS A 165 14.99 9.87 -8.97
N TYR A 166 14.51 10.63 -8.00
CA TYR A 166 14.54 10.28 -6.59
C TYR A 166 13.12 9.94 -6.15
N THR A 167 12.91 8.74 -5.67
CA THR A 167 11.59 8.26 -5.29
C THR A 167 11.60 7.81 -3.82
N GLU A 168 10.69 8.35 -3.03
CA GLU A 168 10.36 7.87 -1.70
C GLU A 168 8.94 7.29 -1.77
N ASN A 169 8.82 5.99 -1.57
CA ASN A 169 7.53 5.31 -1.50
C ASN A 169 7.19 5.05 -0.05
N ILE A 170 6.05 5.57 0.40
CA ILE A 170 5.52 5.31 1.72
C ILE A 170 4.21 4.55 1.54
N SER A 171 4.16 3.34 2.09
CA SER A 171 2.97 2.49 2.07
C SER A 171 2.50 2.22 3.50
N GLN A 172 1.20 2.37 3.71
CA GLN A 172 0.54 2.07 4.97
C GLN A 172 -0.67 1.23 4.71
N LEU A 173 -0.86 0.26 5.56
CA LEU A 173 -1.96 -0.67 5.47
C LEU A 173 -2.46 -0.99 6.86
N ALA A 174 -3.77 -1.03 7.03
CA ALA A 174 -4.41 -1.53 8.24
C ALA A 174 -5.68 -2.29 7.88
N LEU A 175 -5.88 -3.43 8.53
CA LEU A 175 -7.08 -4.26 8.42
C LEU A 175 -7.52 -4.70 9.80
N ALA A 176 -8.80 -4.63 10.07
CA ALA A 176 -9.41 -5.18 11.28
C ALA A 176 -10.58 -6.06 10.89
N ASN A 177 -10.57 -7.31 11.35
CA ASN A 177 -11.66 -8.27 11.17
C ASN A 177 -12.28 -8.63 12.52
N VAL A 178 -13.58 -8.77 12.50
CA VAL A 178 -14.37 -9.20 13.65
C VAL A 178 -15.32 -10.30 13.21
N ASP A 179 -15.12 -11.52 13.68
CA ASP A 179 -15.91 -12.67 13.28
C ASP A 179 -16.71 -13.17 14.48
N TYR A 180 -17.99 -13.40 14.28
CA TYR A 180 -18.88 -13.94 15.31
C TYR A 180 -19.70 -15.12 14.76
N ASP A 181 -19.57 -16.26 15.40
CA ASP A 181 -20.34 -17.46 15.07
C ASP A 181 -21.45 -17.68 16.09
N MET A 182 -22.68 -17.66 15.65
CA MET A 182 -23.84 -17.90 16.50
C MET A 182 -24.28 -19.35 16.34
N GLN A 183 -24.11 -20.15 17.40
CA GLN A 183 -24.57 -21.54 17.49
C GLN A 183 -24.13 -22.44 16.32
N ASN A 184 -22.98 -22.15 15.71
CA ASN A 184 -22.48 -22.82 14.49
C ASN A 184 -23.46 -22.80 13.29
N ARG A 185 -24.44 -21.90 13.30
CA ARG A 185 -25.45 -21.78 12.23
C ARG A 185 -25.38 -20.48 11.45
N HIS A 186 -24.95 -19.42 12.09
CA HIS A 186 -24.83 -18.09 11.47
C HIS A 186 -23.44 -17.54 11.73
N HIS A 187 -22.74 -17.23 10.66
CA HIS A 187 -21.44 -16.56 10.67
C HIS A 187 -21.62 -15.12 10.23
N VAL A 188 -21.04 -14.18 10.98
CA VAL A 188 -21.02 -12.74 10.65
C VAL A 188 -19.56 -12.28 10.71
N SER A 189 -19.07 -11.77 9.61
CA SER A 189 -17.72 -11.18 9.46
C SER A 189 -17.80 -9.79 8.87
#